data_3be41accba79d073ee8af9656a91a80e
#
_entry.id   3be41accba79d073ee8af9656a91a80e
#
_cell.length_a   1.000
_cell.length_b   1.000
_cell.length_c   1.000
_cell.angle_alpha   90.00
_cell.angle_beta   90.00
_cell.angle_gamma   90.00
#
_symmetry.space_group_name_H-M   'P 1'
#
loop_
_entity.id
_entity.type
_entity.pdbx_description
1 polymer ?
#
loop_
_entity_poly.entity_id
_entity_poly.type
_entity_poly.pdbx_seq_one_letter_code
_entity_poly.pdbx_strand_id
1 'polypeptide(L)'
;NILARHRGKFDKYNNAPYELSRSRIENFINCPACFYMQQVEKIDFPSTPGFNINEATDILLKKDFNHYRLQKKPHPFLVKQGLPNLIPYQHKHFELWTQSMHFGAENRFHYDDKINNLRIGGGLDDVWLNTKTNKLHIVDYKSTSQKSDNGPINLNDYWKGAYTVSYTHLRAHETQR
;
A
#
# COMPACT_ATOMS: atom_id res chain seq x y z
N ASN A 1 21.00 8.97 14.13
CA ASN A 1 21.10 7.84 13.19
C ASN A 1 20.07 8.03 12.11
N ILE A 2 20.49 8.54 10.95
CA ILE A 2 19.67 8.50 9.75
C ILE A 2 19.61 7.03 9.35
N LEU A 3 18.48 6.39 9.57
CA LEU A 3 18.24 5.03 9.12
C LEU A 3 18.48 4.99 7.61
N ALA A 4 19.52 4.30 7.19
CA ALA A 4 19.81 4.12 5.78
C ALA A 4 18.59 3.45 5.12
N ARG A 5 18.09 4.02 4.03
CA ARG A 5 17.00 3.41 3.25
C ARG A 5 17.42 2.01 2.86
N HIS A 6 16.68 1.01 3.32
CA HIS A 6 16.88 -0.37 2.92
C HIS A 6 16.56 -0.48 1.42
N ARG A 7 17.58 -0.54 0.58
CA ARG A 7 17.38 -0.62 -0.89
C ARG A 7 16.89 -1.98 -1.35
N GLY A 8 16.98 -2.99 -0.48
CA GLY A 8 16.37 -4.31 -0.67
C GLY A 8 16.71 -4.96 -2.01
N LYS A 9 17.90 -4.75 -2.55
CA LYS A 9 18.38 -5.41 -3.76
C LYS A 9 18.58 -6.89 -3.49
N PHE A 10 18.36 -7.72 -4.49
CA PHE A 10 18.60 -9.15 -4.37
C PHE A 10 20.10 -9.42 -4.12
N ASP A 11 20.36 -10.32 -3.17
CA ASP A 11 21.70 -10.82 -2.90
C ASP A 11 21.62 -12.34 -2.76
N LYS A 12 22.23 -13.06 -3.70
CA LYS A 12 22.23 -14.53 -3.74
C LYS A 12 22.98 -15.19 -2.56
N TYR A 13 23.80 -14.44 -1.86
CA TYR A 13 24.55 -14.92 -0.69
C TYR A 13 23.83 -14.61 0.63
N ASN A 14 22.74 -13.87 0.58
CA ASN A 14 21.95 -13.54 1.77
C ASN A 14 20.87 -14.61 1.98
N ASN A 15 20.89 -15.26 3.12
CA ASN A 15 19.90 -16.26 3.49
C ASN A 15 18.58 -15.67 4.00
N ALA A 16 18.51 -14.34 4.24
CA ALA A 16 17.27 -13.70 4.62
C ALA A 16 16.27 -13.69 3.46
N PRO A 17 14.95 -13.73 3.74
CA PRO A 17 13.93 -13.63 2.71
C PRO A 17 14.09 -12.38 1.85
N TYR A 18 14.00 -12.54 0.53
CA TYR A 18 14.03 -11.40 -0.36
C TYR A 18 12.70 -10.62 -0.30
N GLU A 19 12.79 -9.34 0.02
CA GLU A 19 11.62 -8.50 0.24
C GLU A 19 11.04 -7.95 -1.07
N LEU A 20 9.78 -8.29 -1.34
CA LEU A 20 9.02 -7.81 -2.49
C LEU A 20 7.88 -6.89 -2.04
N SER A 21 7.92 -5.64 -2.48
CA SER A 21 6.80 -4.72 -2.39
C SER A 21 5.88 -4.87 -3.61
N ARG A 22 4.64 -4.35 -3.51
CA ARG A 22 3.71 -4.28 -4.63
C ARG A 22 4.37 -3.69 -5.89
N SER A 23 5.06 -2.57 -5.78
CA SER A 23 5.69 -1.91 -6.92
C SER A 23 6.81 -2.75 -7.56
N ARG A 24 7.52 -3.55 -6.77
CA ARG A 24 8.51 -4.49 -7.32
C ARG A 24 7.86 -5.63 -8.10
N ILE A 25 6.76 -6.16 -7.58
CA ILE A 25 5.98 -7.19 -8.29
C ILE A 25 5.43 -6.62 -9.60
N GLU A 26 4.88 -5.41 -9.56
CA GLU A 26 4.39 -4.71 -10.74
C GLU A 26 5.49 -4.46 -11.78
N ASN A 27 6.69 -4.06 -11.35
CA ASN A 27 7.85 -3.92 -12.23
C ASN A 27 8.23 -5.24 -12.89
N PHE A 28 8.17 -6.36 -12.15
CA PHE A 28 8.42 -7.68 -12.72
C PHE A 28 7.36 -8.07 -13.77
N ILE A 29 6.08 -7.83 -13.49
CA ILE A 29 4.98 -8.14 -14.42
C ILE A 29 5.12 -7.32 -15.71
N ASN A 30 5.43 -6.02 -15.57
CA ASN A 30 5.53 -5.11 -16.71
C ASN A 30 6.78 -5.35 -17.56
N CYS A 31 7.92 -5.64 -16.93
CA CYS A 31 9.18 -5.87 -17.62
C CYS A 31 10.13 -6.75 -16.78
N PRO A 32 10.09 -8.09 -16.94
CA PRO A 32 10.97 -8.99 -16.19
C PRO A 32 12.47 -8.68 -16.40
N ALA A 33 12.87 -8.31 -17.61
CA ALA A 33 14.25 -7.93 -17.90
C ALA A 33 14.68 -6.68 -17.13
N CYS A 34 13.82 -5.65 -17.11
CA CYS A 34 14.08 -4.42 -16.35
C CYS A 34 14.17 -4.70 -14.84
N PHE A 35 13.27 -5.56 -14.33
CA PHE A 35 13.32 -6.00 -12.94
C PHE A 35 14.64 -6.71 -12.62
N TYR A 36 15.09 -7.62 -13.47
CA TYR A 36 16.37 -8.32 -13.31
C TYR A 36 17.55 -7.34 -13.26
N MET A 37 17.62 -6.44 -14.23
CA MET A 37 18.68 -5.42 -14.27
C MET A 37 18.72 -4.59 -13.00
N GLN A 38 17.55 -4.18 -12.49
CA GLN A 38 17.46 -3.36 -11.30
C GLN A 38 17.75 -4.13 -10.01
N GLN A 39 17.20 -5.33 -9.86
CA GLN A 39 17.27 -6.05 -8.58
C GLN A 39 18.52 -6.93 -8.46
N VAL A 40 18.96 -7.55 -9.55
CA VAL A 40 20.09 -8.48 -9.57
C VAL A 40 21.38 -7.78 -9.98
N GLU A 41 21.36 -7.10 -11.15
CA GLU A 41 22.53 -6.38 -11.67
C GLU A 41 22.77 -5.03 -10.99
N LYS A 42 21.80 -4.57 -10.14
CA LYS A 42 21.89 -3.34 -9.35
C LYS A 42 21.98 -2.04 -10.19
N ILE A 43 21.51 -2.11 -11.44
CA ILE A 43 21.43 -0.96 -12.33
C ILE A 43 20.11 -0.25 -12.07
N ASP A 44 20.18 0.92 -11.46
CA ASP A 44 18.99 1.72 -11.15
C ASP A 44 18.52 2.54 -12.35
N PHE A 45 17.20 2.67 -12.50
CA PHE A 45 16.61 3.60 -13.44
C PHE A 45 16.89 5.05 -13.03
N PRO A 46 16.95 5.98 -14.00
CA PRO A 46 16.98 7.40 -13.69
C PRO A 46 15.82 7.77 -12.76
N SER A 47 16.09 8.54 -11.71
CA SER A 47 15.04 9.03 -10.82
C SER A 47 14.18 10.05 -11.56
N THR A 48 12.86 9.86 -11.51
CA THR A 48 11.90 10.88 -11.96
C THR A 48 11.51 11.76 -10.76
N PRO A 49 11.27 13.06 -10.95
CA PRO A 49 10.73 13.91 -9.90
C PRO A 49 9.41 13.36 -9.37
N GLY A 50 9.23 13.36 -8.05
CA GLY A 50 7.97 12.94 -7.42
C GLY A 50 6.84 13.94 -7.69
N PHE A 51 5.60 13.46 -7.69
CA PHE A 51 4.41 14.32 -7.78
C PHE A 51 4.03 14.83 -6.39
N ASN A 52 4.59 15.95 -5.98
CA ASN A 52 4.41 16.54 -4.64
C ASN A 52 2.94 16.78 -4.27
N ILE A 53 2.08 17.07 -5.26
CA ILE A 53 0.66 17.32 -5.01
C ILE A 53 -0.09 16.07 -4.53
N ASN A 54 0.26 14.91 -5.08
CA ASN A 54 -0.34 13.63 -4.68
C ASN A 54 0.10 13.23 -3.27
N GLU A 55 1.36 13.46 -2.94
CA GLU A 55 1.90 13.24 -1.61
C GLU A 55 1.26 14.14 -0.56
N ALA A 56 1.10 15.43 -0.87
CA ALA A 56 0.42 16.38 0.01
C ALA A 56 -1.05 15.99 0.26
N THR A 57 -1.76 15.53 -0.77
CA THR A 57 -3.15 15.07 -0.65
C THR A 57 -3.25 13.83 0.23
N ASP A 58 -2.35 12.86 0.05
CA ASP A 58 -2.29 11.64 0.87
C ASP A 58 -2.05 11.96 2.35
N ILE A 59 -1.10 12.84 2.64
CA ILE A 59 -0.80 13.29 4.00
C ILE A 59 -2.00 13.96 4.65
N LEU A 60 -2.70 14.84 3.93
CA LEU A 60 -3.88 15.55 4.43
C LEU A 60 -5.03 14.58 4.72
N LEU A 61 -5.32 13.63 3.83
CA LEU A 61 -6.33 12.60 4.04
C LEU A 61 -6.02 11.74 5.26
N LYS A 62 -4.80 11.25 5.37
CA LYS A 62 -4.36 10.45 6.54
C LYS A 62 -4.51 11.23 7.84
N LYS A 63 -4.17 12.50 7.85
CA LYS A 63 -4.33 13.39 9.03
C LYS A 63 -5.79 13.58 9.41
N ASP A 64 -6.66 13.81 8.42
CA ASP A 64 -8.09 14.04 8.64
C ASP A 64 -8.76 12.75 9.17
N PHE A 65 -8.56 11.60 8.54
CA PHE A 65 -9.08 10.33 9.05
C PHE A 65 -8.52 9.95 10.42
N ASN A 66 -7.27 10.30 10.70
CA ASN A 66 -6.66 10.02 12.02
C ASN A 66 -7.35 10.79 13.16
N HIS A 67 -7.85 12.00 12.90
CA HIS A 67 -8.65 12.72 13.89
C HIS A 67 -9.88 11.92 14.34
N TYR A 68 -10.61 11.31 13.38
CA TYR A 68 -11.78 10.48 13.68
C TYR A 68 -11.41 9.10 14.24
N ARG A 69 -10.24 8.57 13.90
CA ARG A 69 -9.68 7.35 14.49
C ARG A 69 -9.53 7.47 16.00
N LEU A 70 -8.93 8.56 16.46
CA LEU A 70 -8.74 8.84 17.88
C LEU A 70 -10.07 8.98 18.63
N GLN A 71 -11.11 9.48 17.98
CA GLN A 71 -12.46 9.60 18.54
C GLN A 71 -13.29 8.30 18.43
N LYS A 72 -12.82 7.30 17.67
CA LYS A 72 -13.57 6.08 17.34
C LYS A 72 -14.93 6.37 16.71
N LYS A 73 -14.98 7.36 15.83
CA LYS A 73 -16.20 7.82 15.15
C LYS A 73 -16.07 7.66 13.64
N PRO A 74 -17.20 7.48 12.92
CA PRO A 74 -17.19 7.50 11.46
C PRO A 74 -16.79 8.89 10.96
N HIS A 75 -15.98 8.93 9.90
CA HIS A 75 -15.67 10.18 9.23
C HIS A 75 -16.92 10.74 8.54
N PRO A 76 -17.19 12.08 8.57
CA PRO A 76 -18.36 12.68 7.94
C PRO A 76 -18.53 12.34 6.47
N PHE A 77 -17.43 12.20 5.73
CA PHE A 77 -17.44 11.73 4.35
C PHE A 77 -18.06 10.34 4.23
N LEU A 78 -17.71 9.40 5.11
CA LEU A 78 -18.27 8.03 5.09
C LEU A 78 -19.77 8.05 5.40
N VAL A 79 -20.18 8.87 6.36
CA VAL A 79 -21.62 9.04 6.68
C VAL A 79 -22.38 9.59 5.46
N LYS A 80 -21.86 10.59 4.79
CA LYS A 80 -22.43 11.16 3.56
C LYS A 80 -22.54 10.15 2.42
N GLN A 81 -21.59 9.19 2.34
CA GLN A 81 -21.60 8.12 1.34
C GLN A 81 -22.49 6.91 1.74
N GLY A 82 -23.27 7.01 2.82
CA GLY A 82 -24.12 5.92 3.29
C GLY A 82 -23.38 4.78 4.00
N LEU A 83 -22.16 5.05 4.48
CA LEU A 83 -21.28 4.08 5.16
C LEU A 83 -21.06 4.44 6.65
N PRO A 84 -22.12 4.72 7.45
CA PRO A 84 -21.97 5.21 8.83
C PRO A 84 -21.39 4.16 9.79
N ASN A 85 -21.33 2.89 9.35
CA ASN A 85 -20.79 1.79 10.16
C ASN A 85 -19.30 1.56 9.96
N LEU A 86 -18.65 2.29 9.03
CA LEU A 86 -17.21 2.24 8.84
C LEU A 86 -16.54 3.33 9.69
N ILE A 87 -15.65 2.91 10.56
CA ILE A 87 -14.84 3.81 11.38
C ILE A 87 -13.35 3.56 11.15
N PRO A 88 -12.50 4.59 11.15
CA PRO A 88 -11.06 4.40 11.11
C PRO A 88 -10.59 3.55 12.30
N TYR A 89 -9.88 2.45 12.03
CA TYR A 89 -9.52 1.47 13.04
C TYR A 89 -8.28 1.88 13.82
N GLN A 90 -8.37 1.87 15.15
CA GLN A 90 -7.23 2.14 16.02
C GLN A 90 -6.56 0.83 16.44
N HIS A 91 -5.27 0.70 16.17
CA HIS A 91 -4.47 -0.46 16.58
C HIS A 91 -3.07 -0.02 17.05
N LYS A 92 -2.49 -0.76 18.00
CA LYS A 92 -1.16 -0.45 18.57
C LYS A 92 -0.03 -0.46 17.51
N HIS A 93 -0.20 -1.24 16.45
CA HIS A 93 0.77 -1.35 15.34
C HIS A 93 0.36 -0.56 14.09
N PHE A 94 -0.65 0.32 14.19
CA PHE A 94 -1.16 1.07 13.04
C PHE A 94 -0.05 1.87 12.34
N GLU A 95 0.81 2.55 13.09
CA GLU A 95 1.92 3.32 12.53
C GLU A 95 2.92 2.42 11.78
N LEU A 96 3.19 1.21 12.28
CA LEU A 96 4.03 0.24 11.59
C LEU A 96 3.39 -0.27 10.30
N TRP A 97 2.08 -0.49 10.29
CA TRP A 97 1.36 -0.95 9.11
C TRP A 97 1.32 0.09 7.98
N THR A 98 1.32 1.37 8.33
CA THR A 98 1.27 2.48 7.37
C THR A 98 2.64 2.96 6.89
N GLN A 99 3.72 2.42 7.44
CA GLN A 99 5.07 2.75 7.00
C GLN A 99 5.45 2.00 5.73
N SER A 100 6.17 2.70 4.84
CA SER A 100 6.72 2.12 3.63
C SER A 100 7.75 1.03 3.91
N MET A 101 7.82 -0.01 3.07
CA MET A 101 8.85 -1.06 3.13
C MET A 101 10.29 -0.57 2.87
N HIS A 102 10.49 0.69 2.48
CA HIS A 102 11.84 1.25 2.33
C HIS A 102 12.68 1.20 3.61
N PHE A 103 12.04 0.98 4.75
CA PHE A 103 12.70 0.87 6.06
C PHE A 103 12.81 -0.57 6.57
N GLY A 104 12.65 -1.56 5.70
CA GLY A 104 12.60 -2.99 6.05
C GLY A 104 11.19 -3.47 6.40
N ALA A 105 10.94 -4.77 6.29
CA ALA A 105 9.62 -5.36 6.54
C ALA A 105 9.46 -5.90 7.96
N GLU A 106 10.48 -5.85 8.78
CA GLU A 106 10.42 -6.33 10.16
C GLU A 106 9.35 -5.60 10.96
N ASN A 107 8.48 -6.35 11.60
CA ASN A 107 7.32 -5.88 12.37
C ASN A 107 6.24 -5.13 11.56
N ARG A 108 6.26 -5.22 10.23
CA ARG A 108 5.28 -4.61 9.32
C ARG A 108 4.32 -5.63 8.77
N PHE A 109 3.37 -5.15 7.99
CA PHE A 109 2.40 -6.00 7.31
C PHE A 109 3.10 -6.77 6.19
N HIS A 110 3.37 -8.06 6.41
CA HIS A 110 4.04 -8.92 5.43
C HIS A 110 3.57 -10.37 5.52
N TYR A 111 3.82 -11.10 4.46
CA TYR A 111 3.68 -12.55 4.34
C TYR A 111 5.02 -13.17 3.94
N ASP A 112 5.44 -14.20 4.64
CA ASP A 112 6.66 -14.95 4.32
C ASP A 112 6.33 -16.21 3.53
N ASP A 113 6.72 -16.22 2.27
CA ASP A 113 6.76 -17.45 1.46
C ASP A 113 8.07 -18.20 1.75
N LYS A 114 7.96 -19.16 2.62
CA LYS A 114 9.11 -19.98 3.05
C LYS A 114 9.65 -20.90 1.96
N ILE A 115 8.82 -21.27 0.98
CA ILE A 115 9.22 -22.18 -0.12
C ILE A 115 10.20 -21.47 -1.05
N ASN A 116 9.88 -20.21 -1.40
CA ASN A 116 10.68 -19.43 -2.34
C ASN A 116 11.61 -18.43 -1.64
N ASN A 117 11.65 -18.44 -0.31
CA ASN A 117 12.41 -17.49 0.50
C ASN A 117 12.11 -16.02 0.16
N LEU A 118 10.82 -15.71 0.05
CA LEU A 118 10.32 -14.38 -0.26
C LEU A 118 9.53 -13.81 0.91
N ARG A 119 9.65 -12.49 1.10
CA ARG A 119 8.80 -11.71 2.00
C ARG A 119 8.01 -10.69 1.19
N ILE A 120 6.70 -10.88 1.12
CA ILE A 120 5.79 -10.02 0.37
C ILE A 120 5.11 -9.09 1.34
N GLY A 121 5.17 -7.77 1.11
CA GLY A 121 4.55 -6.83 2.02
C GLY A 121 4.51 -5.41 1.48
N GLY A 122 3.96 -4.52 2.29
CA GLY A 122 3.83 -3.11 1.94
C GLY A 122 3.30 -2.28 3.09
N GLY A 123 3.36 -0.96 2.94
CA GLY A 123 2.61 -0.04 3.79
C GLY A 123 1.17 0.03 3.32
N LEU A 124 0.24 0.06 4.28
CA LEU A 124 -1.17 0.32 4.04
C LEU A 124 -1.40 1.84 4.13
N ASP A 125 -2.37 2.36 3.38
CA ASP A 125 -2.74 3.76 3.58
C ASP A 125 -3.62 3.92 4.81
N ASP A 126 -4.63 3.04 4.95
CA ASP A 126 -5.51 3.03 6.12
C ASP A 126 -6.16 1.66 6.36
N VAL A 127 -6.78 1.51 7.54
CA VAL A 127 -7.60 0.35 7.90
C VAL A 127 -8.87 0.85 8.57
N TRP A 128 -10.04 0.38 8.11
CA TRP A 128 -11.32 0.72 8.67
C TRP A 128 -12.02 -0.51 9.26
N LEU A 129 -12.71 -0.31 10.37
CA LEU A 129 -13.54 -1.33 11.01
C LEU A 129 -15.00 -1.14 10.62
N ASN A 130 -15.63 -2.19 10.13
CA ASN A 130 -17.08 -2.23 10.01
C ASN A 130 -17.70 -2.68 11.35
N THR A 131 -18.34 -1.76 12.04
CA THR A 131 -18.91 -2.00 13.38
C THR A 131 -20.10 -2.96 13.37
N LYS A 132 -20.79 -3.16 12.24
CA LYS A 132 -21.87 -4.15 12.12
C LYS A 132 -21.36 -5.58 11.97
N THR A 133 -20.32 -5.77 11.14
CA THR A 133 -19.82 -7.10 10.81
C THR A 133 -18.57 -7.48 11.59
N ASN A 134 -18.00 -6.54 12.33
CA ASN A 134 -16.69 -6.63 13.02
C ASN A 134 -15.54 -7.05 12.11
N LYS A 135 -15.63 -6.71 10.80
CA LYS A 135 -14.58 -6.99 9.82
C LYS A 135 -13.73 -5.76 9.56
N LEU A 136 -12.43 -6.00 9.34
CA LEU A 136 -11.48 -4.96 8.94
C LEU A 136 -11.47 -4.85 7.42
N HIS A 137 -11.34 -3.61 6.93
CA HIS A 137 -11.18 -3.27 5.53
C HIS A 137 -9.84 -2.56 5.33
N ILE A 138 -9.04 -3.06 4.40
CA ILE A 138 -7.84 -2.37 3.95
C ILE A 138 -8.28 -1.26 3.01
N VAL A 139 -7.77 -0.06 3.23
CA VAL A 139 -8.10 1.15 2.48
C VAL A 139 -6.85 1.68 1.80
N ASP A 140 -6.99 2.05 0.55
CA ASP A 140 -5.95 2.65 -0.27
C ASP A 140 -6.46 4.01 -0.78
N TYR A 141 -5.70 5.07 -0.49
CA TYR A 141 -6.03 6.42 -0.92
C TYR A 141 -5.43 6.66 -2.31
N LYS A 142 -6.27 7.08 -3.25
CA LYS A 142 -5.84 7.42 -4.59
C LYS A 142 -6.24 8.85 -4.92
N SER A 143 -5.25 9.65 -5.27
CA SER A 143 -5.46 10.96 -5.87
C SER A 143 -5.18 10.88 -7.37
N THR A 144 -6.03 11.49 -8.15
CA THR A 144 -5.83 11.61 -9.59
C THR A 144 -6.29 12.98 -10.05
N SER A 145 -5.68 13.48 -11.11
CA SER A 145 -6.11 14.69 -11.78
C SER A 145 -6.78 14.35 -13.11
N GLN A 146 -7.89 15.00 -13.40
CA GLN A 146 -8.56 14.89 -14.68
C GLN A 146 -8.67 16.29 -15.29
N LYS A 147 -8.55 16.37 -16.62
CA LYS A 147 -8.85 17.63 -17.33
C LYS A 147 -10.32 17.96 -17.14
N SER A 148 -10.61 19.22 -16.83
CA SER A 148 -11.95 19.72 -16.46
C SER A 148 -13.06 19.39 -17.47
N ASP A 149 -12.69 19.16 -18.73
CA ASP A 149 -13.62 18.99 -19.84
C ASP A 149 -14.22 17.58 -19.96
N ASN A 150 -13.74 16.61 -19.17
CA ASN A 150 -14.13 15.20 -19.28
C ASN A 150 -15.21 14.78 -18.25
N GLY A 151 -15.80 15.72 -17.53
CA GLY A 151 -16.79 15.41 -16.49
C GLY A 151 -16.21 14.66 -15.27
N PRO A 152 -17.05 14.08 -14.40
CA PRO A 152 -16.60 13.34 -13.22
C PRO A 152 -15.88 12.07 -13.60
N ILE A 153 -14.86 11.69 -12.80
CA ILE A 153 -14.09 10.47 -13.02
C ILE A 153 -15.01 9.24 -12.92
N ASN A 154 -15.00 8.42 -13.97
CA ASN A 154 -15.67 7.13 -13.93
C ASN A 154 -14.84 6.15 -13.09
N LEU A 155 -15.27 5.90 -11.88
CA LEU A 155 -14.60 4.99 -10.95
C LEU A 155 -14.45 3.57 -11.48
N ASN A 156 -15.43 3.08 -12.26
CA ASN A 156 -15.36 1.74 -12.82
C ASN A 156 -14.23 1.59 -13.83
N ASP A 157 -14.00 2.59 -14.67
CA ASP A 157 -12.91 2.56 -15.65
C ASP A 157 -11.53 2.79 -14.97
N TYR A 158 -11.49 3.63 -13.96
CA TYR A 158 -10.30 3.83 -13.15
C TYR A 158 -9.88 2.54 -12.44
N TRP A 159 -10.84 1.81 -11.85
CA TRP A 159 -10.56 0.59 -11.08
C TRP A 159 -10.22 -0.62 -11.95
N LYS A 160 -10.64 -0.69 -13.21
CA LYS A 160 -10.28 -1.80 -14.12
C LYS A 160 -8.78 -2.00 -14.25
N GLY A 161 -7.99 -0.90 -14.31
CA GLY A 161 -6.53 -0.96 -14.35
C GLY A 161 -5.87 -1.30 -13.01
N ALA A 162 -6.43 -0.81 -11.89
CA ALA A 162 -5.88 -1.00 -10.55
C ALA A 162 -6.25 -2.36 -9.93
N TYR A 163 -7.36 -2.96 -10.35
CA TYR A 163 -7.94 -4.17 -9.74
C TYR A 163 -7.05 -5.41 -9.87
N THR A 164 -6.32 -5.53 -10.97
CA THR A 164 -5.53 -6.74 -11.28
C THR A 164 -4.40 -6.95 -10.26
N VAL A 165 -3.77 -5.89 -9.78
CA VAL A 165 -2.65 -5.99 -8.83
C VAL A 165 -3.14 -6.05 -7.37
N SER A 166 -4.15 -5.27 -7.01
CA SER A 166 -4.69 -5.23 -5.64
C SER A 166 -5.42 -6.52 -5.26
N TYR A 167 -6.12 -7.15 -6.20
CA TYR A 167 -6.89 -8.38 -5.97
C TYR A 167 -6.02 -9.61 -5.70
N THR A 168 -4.86 -9.71 -6.32
CA THR A 168 -3.90 -10.78 -6.06
C THR A 168 -3.29 -10.70 -4.66
N HIS A 169 -3.11 -9.48 -4.12
CA HIS A 169 -2.62 -9.28 -2.77
C HIS A 169 -3.64 -9.59 -1.68
N LEU A 170 -4.92 -9.26 -1.90
CA LEU A 170 -6.00 -9.53 -0.94
C LEU A 170 -6.30 -11.02 -0.79
N ARG A 171 -6.26 -11.81 -1.88
CA ARG A 171 -6.46 -13.27 -1.81
C ARG A 171 -5.36 -13.99 -1.02
N ALA A 172 -4.13 -13.53 -1.04
CA ALA A 172 -3.06 -14.14 -0.26
C ALA A 172 -3.30 -14.09 1.26
N HIS A 173 -4.09 -13.12 1.74
CA HIS A 173 -4.44 -12.97 3.15
C HIS A 173 -5.74 -13.66 3.57
N GLU A 174 -6.64 -13.98 2.65
CA GLU A 174 -7.87 -14.74 2.96
C GLU A 174 -7.64 -16.24 3.18
N THR A 175 -6.52 -16.78 2.73
CA THR A 175 -6.18 -18.21 2.83
C THR A 175 -5.48 -18.60 4.13
N GLN A 176 -5.25 -17.68 5.06
CA GLN A 176 -4.67 -17.94 6.39
C GLN A 176 -5.71 -17.89 7.52
N ARG A 177 -6.83 -18.60 7.35
CA ARG A 177 -7.72 -18.97 8.46
C ARG A 177 -7.74 -20.47 8.65
#